data_14a9b7ea8e609616e094412c0885caad
#
_entry.id   14a9b7ea8e609616e094412c0885caad
#
_cell.length_a   1.000
_cell.length_b   1.000
_cell.length_c   1.000
_cell.angle_alpha   90.00
_cell.angle_beta   90.00
_cell.angle_gamma   90.00
#
_symmetry.space_group_name_H-M   'P 1'
#
loop_
_entity.id
_entity.type
_entity.pdbx_description
1 polymer ?
#
loop_
_entity_poly.entity_id
_entity_poly.type
_entity_poly.pdbx_seq_one_letter_code
_entity_poly.pdbx_strand_id
1 'polypeptide(L)'
;MRLRDGLRTWRPVLIVAGVLVAAALVALPLGGWDEVELQSAVIPEQPLGQPFAGHRVSTAIDDIYLTDAHPDGFTEPDPGTTFLVVVATMENLTDEPQIALGSKSFYSFTIPGYLDLDTSLPAGDYSTRLMRDDTGGSLLSPGVPDTLQFIFVVESGQFAEGDELRIGLTDATPEEADLYEGTRWARPHIAVEVPVVLRDER
;
A
#
# COMPACT_ATOMS: atom_id res chain seq x y z
N MET A 1 -15.73 51.96 -46.05
CA MET A 1 -15.69 50.48 -45.80
C MET A 1 -15.16 50.24 -44.38
N ARG A 2 -15.99 49.60 -43.51
CA ARG A 2 -15.98 49.73 -42.04
C ARG A 2 -14.98 48.78 -41.38
N LEU A 3 -13.78 49.21 -41.09
CA LEU A 3 -12.78 48.45 -40.32
C LEU A 3 -12.94 48.65 -38.77
N ARG A 4 -13.93 49.41 -38.33
CA ARG A 4 -14.12 49.78 -36.91
C ARG A 4 -14.97 48.77 -36.11
N ASP A 5 -15.80 47.98 -36.75
CA ASP A 5 -16.75 47.08 -36.05
C ASP A 5 -16.12 45.75 -35.61
N GLY A 6 -15.05 45.31 -36.29
CA GLY A 6 -14.36 44.06 -35.92
C GLY A 6 -13.59 44.11 -34.61
N LEU A 7 -13.06 45.27 -34.24
CA LEU A 7 -12.29 45.44 -32.99
C LEU A 7 -13.14 45.43 -31.72
N ARG A 8 -14.43 45.65 -31.82
CA ARG A 8 -15.34 45.72 -30.69
C ARG A 8 -15.73 44.37 -30.15
N THR A 9 -15.77 43.35 -31.01
CA THR A 9 -16.09 41.97 -30.66
C THR A 9 -14.90 41.21 -30.05
N TRP A 10 -13.67 41.67 -30.33
CA TRP A 10 -12.45 41.03 -29.82
C TRP A 10 -11.95 41.57 -28.48
N ARG A 11 -12.52 42.71 -28.03
CA ARG A 11 -12.12 43.35 -26.76
C ARG A 11 -12.17 42.39 -25.55
N PRO A 12 -13.23 41.61 -25.33
CA PRO A 12 -13.25 40.69 -24.18
C PRO A 12 -12.19 39.60 -24.30
N VAL A 13 -11.92 39.08 -25.52
CA VAL A 13 -10.88 38.06 -25.75
C VAL A 13 -9.48 38.60 -25.47
N LEU A 14 -9.22 39.86 -25.89
CA LEU A 14 -7.92 40.50 -25.62
C LEU A 14 -7.73 40.79 -24.14
N ILE A 15 -8.79 41.15 -23.41
CA ILE A 15 -8.71 41.38 -21.96
C ILE A 15 -8.40 40.06 -21.24
N VAL A 16 -9.09 38.94 -21.59
CA VAL A 16 -8.85 37.61 -20.99
C VAL A 16 -7.42 37.14 -21.30
N ALA A 17 -6.97 37.28 -22.55
CA ALA A 17 -5.60 36.91 -22.93
C ALA A 17 -4.56 37.75 -22.16
N GLY A 18 -4.79 39.06 -22.00
CA GLY A 18 -3.92 39.94 -21.22
C GLY A 18 -3.83 39.57 -19.75
N VAL A 19 -4.96 39.17 -19.13
CA VAL A 19 -4.99 38.69 -17.74
C VAL A 19 -4.23 37.40 -17.58
N LEU A 20 -4.38 36.43 -18.51
CA LEU A 20 -3.66 35.16 -18.47
C LEU A 20 -2.15 35.37 -18.64
N VAL A 21 -1.72 36.24 -19.54
CA VAL A 21 -0.30 36.58 -19.70
C VAL A 21 0.26 37.26 -18.45
N ALA A 22 -0.47 38.18 -17.86
CA ALA A 22 -0.07 38.84 -16.62
C ALA A 22 0.03 37.87 -15.46
N ALA A 23 -0.92 36.94 -15.33
CA ALA A 23 -0.88 35.88 -14.32
C ALA A 23 0.33 34.95 -14.51
N ALA A 24 0.63 34.53 -15.74
CA ALA A 24 1.82 33.74 -16.06
C ALA A 24 3.13 34.49 -15.75
N LEU A 25 3.22 35.79 -16.08
CA LEU A 25 4.40 36.60 -15.79
C LEU A 25 4.64 36.80 -14.28
N VAL A 26 3.58 36.76 -13.46
CA VAL A 26 3.69 36.83 -11.99
C VAL A 26 4.02 35.47 -11.41
N ALA A 27 3.47 34.40 -11.95
CA ALA A 27 3.70 33.02 -11.47
C ALA A 27 5.15 32.55 -11.72
N LEU A 28 5.74 32.93 -12.86
CA LEU A 28 7.12 32.54 -13.23
C LEU A 28 8.17 32.95 -12.17
N PRO A 29 8.27 34.20 -11.73
CA PRO A 29 9.27 34.60 -10.73
C PRO A 29 8.95 34.14 -9.30
N LEU A 30 7.73 33.65 -9.06
CA LEU A 30 7.32 33.07 -7.77
C LEU A 30 7.52 31.55 -7.70
N GLY A 31 8.20 30.94 -8.68
CA GLY A 31 8.42 29.50 -8.72
C GLY A 31 7.16 28.69 -9.02
N GLY A 32 6.13 29.31 -9.59
CA GLY A 32 4.85 28.64 -9.89
C GLY A 32 4.93 27.54 -10.94
N TRP A 33 6.11 27.32 -11.53
CA TRP A 33 6.43 26.28 -12.49
C TRP A 33 7.67 25.47 -12.07
N ASP A 34 8.24 25.76 -10.90
CA ASP A 34 9.30 24.92 -10.38
C ASP A 34 8.71 23.53 -10.13
N GLU A 35 9.26 22.53 -10.81
CA GLU A 35 9.00 21.15 -10.45
C GLU A 35 9.41 21.04 -8.99
N VAL A 36 8.44 20.77 -8.12
CA VAL A 36 8.74 20.33 -6.77
C VAL A 36 9.47 19.01 -6.98
N GLU A 37 10.80 19.03 -6.92
CA GLU A 37 11.55 17.79 -6.73
C GLU A 37 10.98 17.19 -5.45
N LEU A 38 10.04 16.26 -5.63
CA LEU A 38 9.70 15.32 -4.60
C LEU A 38 11.03 14.59 -4.35
N GLN A 39 11.81 15.08 -3.39
CA GLN A 39 12.88 14.28 -2.83
C GLN A 39 12.20 12.97 -2.46
N SER A 40 12.46 11.94 -3.27
CA SER A 40 12.07 10.58 -2.92
C SER A 40 12.71 10.35 -1.57
N ALA A 41 11.91 10.48 -0.52
CA ALA A 41 12.38 10.20 0.82
C ALA A 41 12.94 8.78 0.75
N VAL A 42 14.22 8.62 1.06
CA VAL A 42 14.82 7.28 1.11
C VAL A 42 14.04 6.53 2.19
N ILE A 43 13.28 5.52 1.75
CA ILE A 43 12.53 4.68 2.68
C ILE A 43 13.58 3.92 3.50
N PRO A 44 13.54 3.97 4.84
CA PRO A 44 14.49 3.25 5.66
C PRO A 44 14.30 1.74 5.51
N GLU A 45 15.37 0.99 5.61
CA GLU A 45 15.34 -0.47 5.62
C GLU A 45 15.46 -0.99 7.06
N GLN A 46 14.80 -2.11 7.34
CA GLN A 46 14.97 -2.84 8.58
C GLN A 46 15.15 -4.34 8.33
N PRO A 47 15.83 -5.07 9.22
CA PRO A 47 16.02 -6.50 9.05
C PRO A 47 14.73 -7.29 9.26
N LEU A 48 14.69 -8.48 8.67
CA LEU A 48 13.66 -9.49 8.87
C LEU A 48 13.47 -9.79 10.36
N GLY A 49 12.24 -9.97 10.80
CA GLY A 49 11.86 -10.25 12.19
C GLY A 49 11.88 -9.02 13.11
N GLN A 50 12.29 -7.84 12.65
CA GLN A 50 12.21 -6.63 13.45
C GLN A 50 10.81 -6.01 13.33
N PRO A 51 10.13 -5.67 14.46
CA PRO A 51 8.83 -5.02 14.40
C PRO A 51 8.95 -3.54 14.02
N PHE A 52 8.08 -3.12 13.12
CA PHE A 52 7.78 -1.72 12.85
C PHE A 52 6.46 -1.35 13.51
N ALA A 53 6.46 -0.38 14.39
CA ALA A 53 5.26 0.11 15.04
C ALA A 53 4.71 1.32 14.27
N GLY A 54 3.69 1.07 13.45
CA GLY A 54 2.88 2.12 12.84
C GLY A 54 1.84 2.69 13.82
N HIS A 55 0.97 3.56 13.35
CA HIS A 55 -0.10 4.12 14.19
C HIS A 55 -1.22 3.12 14.49
N ARG A 56 -1.46 2.15 13.62
CA ARG A 56 -2.56 1.19 13.73
C ARG A 56 -2.10 -0.19 14.21
N VAL A 57 -1.05 -0.69 13.59
CA VAL A 57 -0.56 -2.05 13.79
C VAL A 57 0.96 -2.02 13.86
N SER A 58 1.53 -2.80 14.77
CA SER A 58 2.94 -3.19 14.74
C SER A 58 3.06 -4.44 13.88
N THR A 59 4.01 -4.48 12.96
CA THR A 59 4.21 -5.59 12.03
C THR A 59 5.68 -5.97 11.93
N ALA A 60 5.99 -7.23 12.11
CA ALA A 60 7.28 -7.82 11.79
C ALA A 60 7.08 -8.89 10.72
N ILE A 61 7.82 -8.84 9.62
CA ILE A 61 7.85 -9.95 8.67
C ILE A 61 8.87 -10.95 9.19
N ASP A 62 8.42 -12.16 9.47
CA ASP A 62 9.25 -13.22 10.05
C ASP A 62 9.81 -14.12 8.97
N ASP A 63 9.03 -14.38 7.90
CA ASP A 63 9.42 -15.27 6.82
C ASP A 63 8.60 -15.02 5.55
N ILE A 64 9.14 -15.46 4.39
CA ILE A 64 8.45 -15.49 3.11
C ILE A 64 8.94 -16.67 2.26
N TYR A 65 8.02 -17.44 1.69
CA TYR A 65 8.37 -18.60 0.88
C TYR A 65 7.28 -18.97 -0.14
N LEU A 66 7.69 -19.71 -1.18
CA LEU A 66 6.78 -20.35 -2.14
C LEU A 66 6.51 -21.79 -1.71
N THR A 67 5.28 -22.26 -1.93
CA THR A 67 4.90 -23.66 -1.70
C THR A 67 3.73 -24.06 -2.58
N ASP A 68 3.67 -25.33 -2.97
CA ASP A 68 2.50 -25.93 -3.64
C ASP A 68 1.57 -26.62 -2.62
N ALA A 69 1.99 -26.69 -1.34
CA ALA A 69 1.17 -27.21 -0.26
C ALA A 69 0.57 -26.06 0.53
N HIS A 70 -0.76 -25.87 0.43
CA HIS A 70 -1.42 -24.89 1.30
C HIS A 70 -1.23 -25.27 2.77
N PRO A 71 -0.94 -24.30 3.66
CA PRO A 71 -0.69 -24.58 5.09
C PRO A 71 -1.83 -25.29 5.83
N ASP A 72 -3.05 -25.32 5.30
CA ASP A 72 -4.15 -26.12 5.86
C ASP A 72 -4.01 -27.62 5.56
N GLY A 73 -3.13 -27.99 4.63
CA GLY A 73 -2.88 -29.37 4.22
C GLY A 73 -3.95 -30.00 3.34
N PHE A 74 -4.99 -29.27 2.94
CA PHE A 74 -6.13 -29.78 2.19
C PHE A 74 -6.36 -29.08 0.85
N THR A 75 -5.91 -27.83 0.74
CA THR A 75 -6.12 -27.04 -0.47
C THR A 75 -4.94 -27.21 -1.41
N GLU A 76 -5.21 -27.63 -2.65
CA GLU A 76 -4.22 -27.67 -3.73
C GLU A 76 -4.32 -26.38 -4.56
N PRO A 77 -3.21 -25.86 -5.10
CA PRO A 77 -3.26 -24.70 -5.99
C PRO A 77 -3.93 -25.10 -7.31
N ASP A 78 -4.59 -24.13 -7.93
CA ASP A 78 -5.13 -24.32 -9.28
C ASP A 78 -3.99 -24.56 -10.29
N PRO A 79 -4.24 -25.29 -11.40
CA PRO A 79 -3.22 -25.51 -12.43
C PRO A 79 -2.64 -24.18 -12.95
N GLY A 80 -1.32 -24.02 -12.83
CA GLY A 80 -0.61 -22.79 -13.24
C GLY A 80 -0.48 -21.74 -12.15
N THR A 81 -0.86 -22.08 -10.91
CA THR A 81 -0.64 -21.23 -9.73
C THR A 81 0.22 -21.92 -8.68
N THR A 82 0.68 -21.17 -7.70
CA THR A 82 1.40 -21.62 -6.51
C THR A 82 1.03 -20.69 -5.35
N PHE A 83 1.40 -21.02 -4.14
CA PHE A 83 1.18 -20.16 -2.97
C PHE A 83 2.44 -19.37 -2.63
N LEU A 84 2.27 -18.06 -2.43
CA LEU A 84 3.24 -17.21 -1.76
C LEU A 84 2.77 -17.02 -0.32
N VAL A 85 3.58 -17.49 0.63
CA VAL A 85 3.25 -17.40 2.06
C VAL A 85 4.12 -16.34 2.71
N VAL A 86 3.48 -15.39 3.37
CA VAL A 86 4.14 -14.40 4.23
C VAL A 86 3.79 -14.71 5.67
N VAL A 87 4.80 -14.96 6.49
CA VAL A 87 4.65 -15.13 7.94
C VAL A 87 4.95 -13.79 8.60
N ALA A 88 4.02 -13.29 9.38
CA ALA A 88 4.19 -12.03 10.08
C ALA A 88 3.65 -12.08 11.51
N THR A 89 4.43 -11.52 12.44
CA THR A 89 3.96 -11.23 13.80
C THR A 89 3.40 -9.83 13.83
N MET A 90 2.15 -9.71 14.26
CA MET A 90 1.41 -8.45 14.24
C MET A 90 0.76 -8.19 15.60
N GLU A 91 0.72 -6.92 16.00
CA GLU A 91 0.03 -6.46 17.20
C GLU A 91 -0.85 -5.26 16.84
N ASN A 92 -2.09 -5.31 17.25
CA ASN A 92 -3.01 -4.19 17.12
C ASN A 92 -2.72 -3.13 18.19
N LEU A 93 -2.33 -1.94 17.77
CA LEU A 93 -1.97 -0.81 18.65
C LEU A 93 -3.16 0.10 18.98
N THR A 94 -4.35 -0.21 18.45
CA THR A 94 -5.58 0.54 18.74
C THR A 94 -6.40 -0.17 19.83
N ASP A 95 -7.42 0.49 20.31
CA ASP A 95 -8.38 -0.05 21.29
C ASP A 95 -9.58 -0.78 20.66
N GLU A 96 -9.65 -0.81 19.32
CA GLU A 96 -10.69 -1.54 18.58
C GLU A 96 -10.09 -2.71 17.77
N PRO A 97 -10.82 -3.81 17.56
CA PRO A 97 -10.35 -4.92 16.73
C PRO A 97 -9.98 -4.46 15.30
N GLN A 98 -8.85 -4.94 14.78
CA GLN A 98 -8.34 -4.59 13.46
C GLN A 98 -8.20 -5.82 12.56
N ILE A 99 -8.45 -5.65 11.26
CA ILE A 99 -8.13 -6.67 10.26
C ILE A 99 -6.62 -6.65 10.01
N ALA A 100 -5.95 -7.78 10.16
CA ALA A 100 -4.49 -7.90 10.10
C ALA A 100 -3.91 -7.39 8.77
N LEU A 101 -4.36 -7.93 7.64
CA LEU A 101 -3.90 -7.45 6.34
C LEU A 101 -4.39 -6.03 6.03
N GLY A 102 -5.56 -5.67 6.54
CA GLY A 102 -6.23 -4.42 6.21
C GLY A 102 -7.25 -4.58 5.07
N SER A 103 -7.43 -3.54 4.27
CA SER A 103 -8.35 -3.50 3.14
C SER A 103 -7.70 -2.81 1.95
N LYS A 104 -8.34 -2.87 0.77
CA LYS A 104 -7.84 -2.21 -0.46
C LYS A 104 -7.56 -0.71 -0.35
N SER A 105 -7.94 -0.08 0.74
CA SER A 105 -7.60 1.32 1.02
C SER A 105 -6.39 1.45 1.92
N PHE A 106 -5.98 0.38 2.58
CA PHE A 106 -4.86 0.37 3.50
C PHE A 106 -4.47 -1.07 3.87
N TYR A 107 -3.45 -1.59 3.24
CA TYR A 107 -2.82 -2.85 3.61
C TYR A 107 -1.74 -2.61 4.67
N SER A 108 -1.52 -3.57 5.56
CA SER A 108 -0.49 -3.49 6.60
C SER A 108 0.93 -3.71 6.06
N PHE A 109 1.03 -4.32 4.89
CA PHE A 109 2.28 -4.46 4.14
C PHE A 109 2.00 -4.55 2.63
N THR A 110 3.03 -4.36 1.82
CA THR A 110 3.02 -4.49 0.36
C THR A 110 4.01 -5.55 -0.10
N ILE A 111 3.73 -6.17 -1.24
CA ILE A 111 4.60 -7.16 -1.90
C ILE A 111 4.87 -6.63 -3.31
N PRO A 112 6.10 -6.26 -3.66
CA PRO A 112 6.41 -5.67 -4.96
C PRO A 112 5.93 -6.53 -6.13
N GLY A 113 5.23 -5.92 -7.08
CA GLY A 113 4.70 -6.60 -8.26
C GLY A 113 3.49 -7.48 -8.02
N TYR A 114 2.94 -7.51 -6.80
CA TYR A 114 1.74 -8.28 -6.45
C TYR A 114 0.73 -7.51 -5.60
N LEU A 115 1.15 -6.95 -4.49
CA LEU A 115 0.31 -6.23 -3.53
C LEU A 115 0.87 -4.84 -3.28
N ASP A 116 0.37 -3.84 -4.00
CA ASP A 116 0.69 -2.43 -3.79
C ASP A 116 -0.42 -1.73 -3.00
N LEU A 117 -0.17 -0.51 -2.55
CA LEU A 117 -1.12 0.30 -1.77
C LEU A 117 -2.48 0.47 -2.47
N ASP A 118 -2.47 0.54 -3.81
CA ASP A 118 -3.66 0.72 -4.64
C ASP A 118 -4.25 -0.58 -5.17
N THR A 119 -3.63 -1.73 -4.88
CA THR A 119 -4.09 -3.04 -5.35
C THR A 119 -5.42 -3.40 -4.69
N SER A 120 -6.31 -4.00 -5.46
CA SER A 120 -7.52 -4.63 -4.95
C SER A 120 -7.40 -6.14 -5.13
N LEU A 121 -7.07 -6.85 -4.07
CA LEU A 121 -7.06 -8.31 -4.09
C LEU A 121 -8.49 -8.81 -4.32
N PRO A 122 -8.72 -9.68 -5.33
CA PRO A 122 -9.99 -10.37 -5.50
C PRO A 122 -10.32 -11.23 -4.27
N ALA A 123 -11.61 -11.41 -4.01
CA ALA A 123 -12.04 -12.31 -2.95
C ALA A 123 -11.68 -13.76 -3.31
N GLY A 124 -10.89 -14.40 -2.48
CA GLY A 124 -10.41 -15.77 -2.70
C GLY A 124 -8.96 -15.89 -3.15
N ASP A 125 -8.32 -14.78 -3.56
CA ASP A 125 -6.91 -14.81 -3.97
C ASP A 125 -5.96 -14.82 -2.77
N TYR A 126 -6.48 -14.68 -1.57
CA TYR A 126 -5.70 -14.82 -0.36
C TYR A 126 -6.52 -15.41 0.80
N SER A 127 -5.82 -16.06 1.71
CA SER A 127 -6.34 -16.50 3.01
C SER A 127 -5.38 -16.12 4.13
N THR A 128 -5.89 -16.11 5.35
CA THR A 128 -5.10 -15.85 6.56
C THR A 128 -5.34 -16.93 7.58
N ARG A 129 -4.27 -17.33 8.27
CA ARG A 129 -4.29 -18.35 9.31
C ARG A 129 -3.55 -17.87 10.54
N LEU A 130 -4.18 -17.97 11.70
CA LEU A 130 -3.53 -17.75 12.99
C LEU A 130 -2.70 -18.98 13.35
N MET A 131 -1.41 -18.80 13.60
CA MET A 131 -0.53 -19.93 13.95
C MET A 131 -0.75 -20.46 15.38
N ARG A 132 -1.31 -19.63 16.26
CA ARG A 132 -1.52 -19.99 17.67
C ARG A 132 -2.47 -21.17 17.87
N ASP A 133 -3.57 -21.19 17.11
CA ASP A 133 -4.66 -22.16 17.28
C ASP A 133 -5.09 -22.84 15.98
N ASP A 134 -4.33 -22.62 14.93
CA ASP A 134 -4.54 -23.22 13.61
C ASP A 134 -5.92 -22.87 13.00
N THR A 135 -6.44 -21.71 13.33
CA THR A 135 -7.75 -21.26 12.83
C THR A 135 -7.59 -20.23 11.71
N GLY A 136 -8.52 -20.26 10.76
CA GLY A 136 -8.67 -19.18 9.80
C GLY A 136 -9.11 -17.91 10.52
N GLY A 137 -8.39 -16.82 10.32
CA GLY A 137 -8.76 -15.56 10.93
C GLY A 137 -7.79 -14.44 10.60
N SER A 138 -8.32 -13.24 10.52
CA SER A 138 -7.55 -12.03 10.24
C SER A 138 -7.80 -10.91 11.24
N LEU A 139 -8.50 -11.19 12.35
CA LEU A 139 -8.87 -10.18 13.32
C LEU A 139 -7.87 -10.15 14.46
N LEU A 140 -7.19 -9.01 14.63
CA LEU A 140 -6.27 -8.72 15.72
C LEU A 140 -7.01 -8.10 16.90
N SER A 141 -6.88 -8.69 18.07
CA SER A 141 -7.35 -8.11 19.32
C SER A 141 -6.40 -7.00 19.79
N PRO A 142 -6.91 -5.92 20.42
CA PRO A 142 -6.09 -4.84 20.96
C PRO A 142 -4.97 -5.33 21.89
N GLY A 143 -3.72 -4.90 21.63
CA GLY A 143 -2.56 -5.16 22.48
C GLY A 143 -2.13 -6.64 22.59
N VAL A 144 -2.64 -7.50 21.70
CA VAL A 144 -2.27 -8.93 21.69
C VAL A 144 -1.46 -9.22 20.42
N PRO A 145 -0.17 -9.56 20.55
CA PRO A 145 0.61 -9.98 19.40
C PRO A 145 0.20 -11.38 18.95
N ASP A 146 -0.02 -11.54 17.65
CA ASP A 146 -0.34 -12.81 17.02
C ASP A 146 0.57 -13.05 15.81
N THR A 147 0.99 -14.28 15.58
CA THR A 147 1.69 -14.68 14.37
C THR A 147 0.70 -15.26 13.37
N LEU A 148 0.69 -14.69 12.16
CA LEU A 148 -0.21 -15.05 11.08
C LEU A 148 0.57 -15.54 9.86
N GLN A 149 -0.03 -16.45 9.13
CA GLN A 149 0.34 -16.77 7.75
C GLN A 149 -0.65 -16.08 6.81
N PHE A 150 -0.13 -15.29 5.89
CA PHE A 150 -0.88 -14.72 4.77
C PHE A 150 -0.52 -15.55 3.54
N ILE A 151 -1.51 -16.24 3.00
CA ILE A 151 -1.33 -17.20 1.90
C ILE A 151 -1.97 -16.56 0.67
N PHE A 152 -1.16 -16.22 -0.31
CA PHE A 152 -1.58 -15.60 -1.57
C PHE A 152 -1.48 -16.60 -2.70
N VAL A 153 -2.48 -16.62 -3.58
CA VAL A 153 -2.43 -17.39 -4.83
C VAL A 153 -1.72 -16.53 -5.87
N VAL A 154 -0.59 -17.00 -6.39
CA VAL A 154 0.21 -16.30 -7.39
C VAL A 154 0.39 -17.17 -8.64
N GLU A 155 0.62 -16.56 -9.80
CA GLU A 155 0.92 -17.31 -11.02
C GLU A 155 2.25 -18.04 -10.89
N SER A 156 2.30 -19.30 -11.37
CA SER A 156 3.55 -20.07 -11.38
C SER A 156 4.60 -19.36 -12.23
N GLY A 157 5.75 -19.05 -11.61
CA GLY A 157 6.85 -18.32 -12.25
C GLY A 157 6.78 -16.80 -12.13
N GLN A 158 5.75 -16.25 -11.45
CA GLN A 158 5.73 -14.82 -11.09
C GLN A 158 6.85 -14.49 -10.10
N PHE A 159 7.15 -15.44 -9.21
CA PHE A 159 8.25 -15.38 -8.26
C PHE A 159 9.10 -16.64 -8.34
N ALA A 160 10.39 -16.51 -8.05
CA ALA A 160 11.35 -17.62 -8.08
C ALA A 160 12.19 -17.67 -6.78
N GLU A 161 12.73 -18.87 -6.50
CA GLU A 161 13.71 -19.03 -5.43
C GLU A 161 14.92 -18.09 -5.65
N GLY A 162 15.31 -17.40 -4.60
CA GLY A 162 16.42 -16.46 -4.64
C GLY A 162 16.05 -15.05 -5.08
N ASP A 163 14.80 -14.79 -5.45
CA ASP A 163 14.35 -13.43 -5.73
C ASP A 163 14.52 -12.54 -4.49
N GLU A 164 15.16 -11.39 -4.69
CA GLU A 164 15.28 -10.37 -3.66
C GLU A 164 14.06 -9.46 -3.71
N LEU A 165 13.22 -9.53 -2.69
CA LEU A 165 12.03 -8.71 -2.54
C LEU A 165 12.24 -7.66 -1.46
N ARG A 166 11.52 -6.54 -1.56
CA ARG A 166 11.45 -5.49 -0.53
C ARG A 166 10.01 -5.35 -0.09
N ILE A 167 9.68 -6.04 1.00
CA ILE A 167 8.34 -5.97 1.59
C ILE A 167 8.18 -4.61 2.26
N GLY A 168 7.23 -3.81 1.77
CA GLY A 168 6.96 -2.50 2.35
C GLY A 168 6.02 -2.62 3.55
N LEU A 169 6.47 -2.22 4.74
CA LEU A 169 5.58 -2.06 5.90
C LEU A 169 4.92 -0.69 5.83
N THR A 170 3.61 -0.67 5.99
CA THR A 170 2.83 0.52 5.72
C THR A 170 2.38 1.21 7.00
N ASP A 171 2.21 2.51 6.90
CA ASP A 171 1.58 3.32 7.94
C ASP A 171 0.55 4.26 7.33
N ALA A 172 -0.33 4.80 8.15
CA ALA A 172 -1.32 5.80 7.77
C ALA A 172 -1.61 6.76 8.91
N THR A 173 -1.96 7.98 8.57
CA THR A 173 -2.31 9.00 9.56
C THR A 173 -3.74 8.81 10.04
N PRO A 174 -4.00 8.76 11.36
CA PRO A 174 -5.35 8.78 11.86
C PRO A 174 -5.97 10.16 11.67
N GLU A 175 -7.14 10.21 11.06
CA GLU A 175 -7.94 11.43 10.88
C GLU A 175 -9.34 11.20 11.43
N GLU A 176 -9.99 12.23 11.94
CA GLU A 176 -11.40 12.16 12.33
C GLU A 176 -12.26 11.94 11.07
N ALA A 177 -13.23 11.06 11.17
CA ALA A 177 -14.11 10.77 10.03
C ALA A 177 -15.20 11.84 9.90
N ASP A 178 -15.34 12.43 8.72
CA ASP A 178 -16.26 13.56 8.45
C ASP A 178 -17.75 13.19 8.54
N LEU A 179 -18.09 11.90 8.37
CA LEU A 179 -19.49 11.46 8.20
C LEU A 179 -20.02 10.55 9.32
N TYR A 180 -19.15 10.11 10.22
CA TYR A 180 -19.50 9.23 11.35
C TYR A 180 -18.48 9.40 12.49
N GLU A 181 -18.87 9.07 13.70
CA GLU A 181 -17.94 9.04 14.82
C GLU A 181 -16.94 7.90 14.64
N GLY A 182 -15.64 8.21 14.65
CA GLY A 182 -14.57 7.23 14.53
C GLY A 182 -13.33 7.75 13.84
N THR A 183 -12.33 6.89 13.73
CA THR A 183 -11.06 7.19 13.08
C THR A 183 -11.05 6.68 11.64
N ARG A 184 -10.70 7.56 10.71
CA ARG A 184 -10.36 7.20 9.32
C ARG A 184 -8.85 7.16 9.18
N TRP A 185 -8.34 6.12 8.55
CA TRP A 185 -6.93 6.01 8.19
C TRP A 185 -6.69 6.65 6.83
N ALA A 186 -5.88 7.69 6.79
CA ALA A 186 -5.62 8.47 5.58
C ALA A 186 -4.13 8.47 5.22
N ARG A 187 -3.84 8.80 3.94
CA ARG A 187 -2.47 8.92 3.43
C ARG A 187 -1.62 7.66 3.66
N PRO A 188 -2.08 6.48 3.25
CA PRO A 188 -1.28 5.28 3.38
C PRO A 188 0.04 5.43 2.61
N HIS A 189 1.13 5.00 3.21
CA HIS A 189 2.46 5.07 2.61
C HIS A 189 3.33 3.94 3.14
N ILE A 190 4.36 3.59 2.37
CA ILE A 190 5.38 2.65 2.83
C ILE A 190 6.32 3.43 3.75
N ALA A 191 6.37 3.03 5.01
CA ALA A 191 7.17 3.68 6.04
C ALA A 191 8.56 3.05 6.18
N VAL A 192 8.66 1.74 5.95
CA VAL A 192 9.89 0.94 6.09
C VAL A 192 9.87 -0.17 5.05
N GLU A 193 11.02 -0.55 4.52
CA GLU A 193 11.21 -1.74 3.68
C GLU A 193 11.98 -2.84 4.42
N VAL A 194 11.52 -4.08 4.25
CA VAL A 194 12.18 -5.28 4.76
C VAL A 194 12.75 -6.04 3.57
N PRO A 195 14.08 -6.04 3.35
CA PRO A 195 14.70 -6.85 2.32
C PRO A 195 14.63 -8.33 2.72
N VAL A 196 14.14 -9.16 1.82
CA VAL A 196 13.98 -10.60 2.00
C VAL A 196 14.46 -11.35 0.77
N VAL A 197 14.96 -12.56 0.97
CA VAL A 197 15.28 -13.49 -0.13
C VAL A 197 14.24 -14.60 -0.10
N LEU A 198 13.52 -14.75 -1.21
CA LEU A 198 12.45 -15.71 -1.34
C LEU A 198 12.99 -17.14 -1.30
N ARG A 199 12.43 -17.97 -0.44
CA ARG A 199 12.71 -19.40 -0.35
C ARG A 199 11.67 -20.20 -1.14
N ASP A 200 12.05 -21.39 -1.59
CA ASP A 200 11.16 -22.33 -2.25
C ASP A 200 11.04 -23.61 -1.37
N GLU A 201 9.83 -23.93 -0.98
CA GLU A 201 9.50 -25.13 -0.18
C GLU A 201 8.60 -26.11 -0.95
N ARG A 202 8.57 -25.98 -2.30
CA ARG A 202 7.81 -26.86 -3.20
C ARG A 202 8.45 -28.25 -3.30
#